data_675e7133a4e347b485c9d1514d7c337d
#
_entry.id   675e7133a4e347b485c9d1514d7c337d
#
_cell.length_a   1.000
_cell.length_b   1.000
_cell.length_c   1.000
_cell.angle_alpha   90.00
_cell.angle_beta   90.00
_cell.angle_gamma   90.00
#
_symmetry.space_group_name_H-M   'P 1'
#
loop_
_entity.id
_entity.type
_entity.pdbx_description
1 polymer ?
#
loop_
_entity_poly.entity_id
_entity_poly.type
_entity_poly.pdbx_seq_one_letter_code
_entity_poly.pdbx_strand_id
1 'polypeptide(L)'
;MDNYKYIIRCLKSSNMNTVNQAFEILYNEYAKLVYLIISRSVKDKRDVEELTNDTFIKIFNNRYSLMQEKNLKYYIVTIANNLVKDYWKKKSENISYDSDYVLKQHDSKVETVYDDLIEVLKLHLLEKDVEILILHLFEGVSFKEIAKKYNQKLSAISNRYYRALEKLKEENVIDEIKEKIWT
;
A
#
# COMPACT_ATOMS: atom_id res chain seq x y z
N MET A 1 9.57 -15.04 14.36
CA MET A 1 10.54 -15.44 13.32
C MET A 1 10.24 -14.62 12.09
N ASP A 2 11.22 -13.89 11.56
CA ASP A 2 10.95 -12.91 10.49
C ASP A 2 10.54 -13.63 9.20
N ASN A 3 9.25 -13.79 8.98
CA ASN A 3 8.66 -14.50 7.84
C ASN A 3 9.19 -13.98 6.49
N TYR A 4 9.49 -12.66 6.41
CA TYR A 4 9.99 -12.04 5.18
C TYR A 4 11.38 -12.55 4.75
N LYS A 5 12.29 -12.88 5.70
CA LYS A 5 13.62 -13.42 5.35
C LYS A 5 13.52 -14.80 4.73
N TYR A 6 12.57 -15.60 5.20
CA TYR A 6 12.28 -16.91 4.61
C TYR A 6 11.74 -16.74 3.19
N ILE A 7 10.74 -15.87 3.00
CA ILE A 7 10.14 -15.58 1.69
C ILE A 7 11.21 -15.13 0.70
N ILE A 8 12.03 -14.14 1.07
CA ILE A 8 13.09 -13.62 0.20
C ILE A 8 14.09 -14.74 -0.19
N ARG A 9 14.48 -15.58 0.75
CA ARG A 9 15.38 -16.71 0.46
C ARG A 9 14.76 -17.69 -0.52
N CYS A 10 13.48 -18.03 -0.36
CA CYS A 10 12.76 -18.96 -1.23
C CYS A 10 12.53 -18.39 -2.64
N LEU A 11 12.27 -17.08 -2.76
CA LEU A 11 12.16 -16.41 -4.06
C LEU A 11 13.45 -16.47 -4.91
N LYS A 12 14.59 -16.79 -4.31
CA LYS A 12 15.88 -16.98 -5.00
C LYS A 12 16.22 -18.41 -5.37
N SER A 13 15.43 -19.35 -4.93
CA SER A 13 15.69 -20.75 -5.20
C SER A 13 15.81 -20.99 -6.71
N SER A 14 16.68 -21.91 -7.08
CA SER A 14 16.70 -22.46 -8.44
C SER A 14 15.50 -23.38 -8.72
N ASN A 15 14.83 -23.84 -7.66
CA ASN A 15 13.62 -24.65 -7.77
C ASN A 15 12.40 -23.76 -7.92
N MET A 16 11.78 -23.78 -9.11
CA MET A 16 10.61 -22.95 -9.43
C MET A 16 9.40 -23.25 -8.55
N ASN A 17 9.21 -24.48 -8.07
CA ASN A 17 8.12 -24.78 -7.15
C ASN A 17 8.27 -24.03 -5.82
N THR A 18 9.51 -23.96 -5.30
CA THR A 18 9.82 -23.17 -4.10
C THR A 18 9.60 -21.67 -4.32
N VAL A 19 9.98 -21.17 -5.51
CA VAL A 19 9.74 -19.77 -5.90
C VAL A 19 8.26 -19.46 -5.97
N ASN A 20 7.48 -20.31 -6.62
CA ASN A 20 6.03 -20.12 -6.77
C ASN A 20 5.31 -20.13 -5.43
N GLN A 21 5.64 -21.05 -4.53
CA GLN A 21 5.07 -21.09 -3.17
C GLN A 21 5.40 -19.82 -2.37
N ALA A 22 6.65 -19.35 -2.44
CA ALA A 22 7.05 -18.13 -1.76
C ALA A 22 6.35 -16.89 -2.35
N PHE A 23 6.14 -16.88 -3.66
CA PHE A 23 5.43 -15.81 -4.33
C PHE A 23 3.94 -15.80 -3.99
N GLU A 24 3.31 -16.96 -3.89
CA GLU A 24 1.92 -17.09 -3.44
C GLU A 24 1.73 -16.56 -2.01
N ILE A 25 2.63 -16.91 -1.10
CA ILE A 25 2.62 -16.37 0.28
C ILE A 25 2.74 -14.85 0.25
N LEU A 26 3.68 -14.31 -0.53
CA LEU A 26 3.89 -12.87 -0.68
C LEU A 26 2.65 -12.18 -1.24
N TYR A 27 2.05 -12.74 -2.28
CA TYR A 27 0.85 -12.22 -2.90
C TYR A 27 -0.31 -12.16 -1.90
N ASN A 28 -0.60 -13.28 -1.22
CA ASN A 28 -1.67 -13.38 -0.25
C ASN A 28 -1.49 -12.41 0.94
N GLU A 29 -0.24 -12.16 1.34
CA GLU A 29 0.06 -11.24 2.45
C GLU A 29 -0.10 -9.75 2.05
N TYR A 30 0.27 -9.39 0.81
CA TYR A 30 0.38 -7.98 0.42
C TYR A 30 -0.62 -7.50 -0.66
N ALA A 31 -1.36 -8.39 -1.34
CA ALA A 31 -2.24 -8.00 -2.43
C ALA A 31 -3.30 -6.98 -2.00
N LYS A 32 -3.90 -7.17 -0.83
CA LYS A 32 -4.88 -6.25 -0.27
C LYS A 32 -4.29 -4.86 0.01
N LEU A 33 -3.09 -4.81 0.59
CA LEU A 33 -2.39 -3.56 0.84
C LEU A 33 -2.06 -2.83 -0.48
N VAL A 34 -1.57 -3.55 -1.48
CA VAL A 34 -1.26 -2.98 -2.81
C VAL A 34 -2.52 -2.44 -3.48
N TYR A 35 -3.61 -3.21 -3.45
CA TYR A 35 -4.90 -2.78 -3.97
C TYR A 35 -5.38 -1.47 -3.31
N LEU A 36 -5.31 -1.37 -1.99
CA LEU A 36 -5.67 -0.16 -1.24
C LEU A 36 -4.79 1.05 -1.61
N ILE A 37 -3.49 0.84 -1.76
CA ILE A 37 -2.56 1.91 -2.16
C ILE A 37 -2.95 2.48 -3.52
N ILE A 38 -3.28 1.61 -4.48
CA ILE A 38 -3.63 2.00 -5.84
C ILE A 38 -5.02 2.65 -5.88
N SER A 39 -6.02 2.06 -5.21
CA SER A 39 -7.40 2.57 -5.18
C SER A 39 -7.55 3.95 -4.55
N ARG A 40 -6.57 4.39 -3.76
CA ARG A 40 -6.48 5.76 -3.25
C ARG A 40 -6.53 6.81 -4.35
N SER A 41 -5.90 6.53 -5.48
CA SER A 41 -5.70 7.50 -6.57
C SER A 41 -6.35 7.08 -7.88
N VAL A 42 -6.55 5.78 -8.10
CA VAL A 42 -7.14 5.22 -9.32
C VAL A 42 -8.56 4.75 -8.99
N LYS A 43 -9.54 5.25 -9.73
CA LYS A 43 -10.97 4.99 -9.44
C LYS A 43 -11.55 3.83 -10.25
N ASP A 44 -11.02 3.57 -11.44
CA ASP A 44 -11.46 2.45 -12.27
C ASP A 44 -10.97 1.13 -11.66
N LYS A 45 -11.91 0.24 -11.34
CA LYS A 45 -11.62 -1.04 -10.69
C LYS A 45 -10.71 -1.92 -11.56
N ARG A 46 -10.87 -1.89 -12.87
CA ARG A 46 -10.04 -2.69 -13.80
C ARG A 46 -8.61 -2.19 -13.80
N ASP A 47 -8.43 -0.86 -13.86
CA ASP A 47 -7.09 -0.25 -13.77
C ASP A 47 -6.41 -0.56 -12.41
N VAL A 48 -7.18 -0.56 -11.30
CA VAL A 48 -6.67 -0.93 -9.97
C VAL A 48 -6.22 -2.39 -9.95
N GLU A 49 -7.00 -3.31 -10.49
CA GLU A 49 -6.66 -4.74 -10.57
C GLU A 49 -5.42 -4.96 -11.46
N GLU A 50 -5.35 -4.30 -12.62
CA GLU A 50 -4.21 -4.37 -13.53
C GLU A 50 -2.92 -3.88 -12.85
N LEU A 51 -2.95 -2.68 -12.27
CA LEU A 51 -1.79 -2.12 -11.58
C LEU A 51 -1.37 -2.94 -10.34
N THR A 52 -2.34 -3.58 -9.68
CA THR A 52 -2.05 -4.52 -8.59
C THR A 52 -1.26 -5.71 -9.12
N ASN A 53 -1.71 -6.34 -10.18
CA ASN A 53 -1.01 -7.45 -10.82
C ASN A 53 0.37 -7.03 -11.33
N ASP A 54 0.47 -5.87 -11.98
CA ASP A 54 1.74 -5.31 -12.47
C ASP A 54 2.74 -5.08 -11.34
N THR A 55 2.27 -4.67 -10.15
CA THR A 55 3.11 -4.55 -8.97
C THR A 55 3.79 -5.87 -8.65
N PHE A 56 3.03 -6.97 -8.61
CA PHE A 56 3.58 -8.29 -8.30
C PHE A 56 4.43 -8.86 -9.42
N ILE A 57 4.10 -8.59 -10.68
CA ILE A 57 4.95 -8.95 -11.83
C ILE A 57 6.31 -8.24 -11.72
N LYS A 58 6.33 -6.93 -11.42
CA LYS A 58 7.60 -6.20 -11.19
C LYS A 58 8.40 -6.77 -10.03
N ILE A 59 7.75 -7.13 -8.92
CA ILE A 59 8.39 -7.77 -7.78
C ILE A 59 9.01 -9.10 -8.19
N PHE A 60 8.28 -9.95 -8.90
CA PHE A 60 8.75 -11.25 -9.35
C PHE A 60 9.97 -11.12 -10.27
N ASN A 61 9.90 -10.23 -11.25
CA ASN A 61 10.99 -10.00 -12.21
C ASN A 61 12.25 -9.47 -11.51
N ASN A 62 12.09 -8.66 -10.47
CA ASN A 62 13.19 -8.08 -9.70
C ASN A 62 13.51 -8.86 -8.41
N ARG A 63 13.05 -10.11 -8.27
CA ARG A 63 13.15 -10.89 -7.02
C ARG A 63 14.58 -11.06 -6.49
N TYR A 64 15.56 -11.04 -7.36
CA TYR A 64 16.96 -11.15 -6.96
C TYR A 64 17.47 -9.87 -6.27
N SER A 65 16.95 -8.70 -6.62
CA SER A 65 17.30 -7.42 -5.99
C SER A 65 16.58 -7.19 -4.64
N LEU A 66 15.48 -7.92 -4.38
CA LEU A 66 14.78 -7.87 -3.07
C LEU A 66 15.70 -8.16 -1.88
N MET A 67 16.83 -8.77 -2.10
CA MET A 67 17.76 -9.24 -1.08
C MET A 67 18.51 -8.18 -0.34
N GLN A 68 18.65 -7.02 -0.94
CA GLN A 68 19.35 -5.89 -0.35
C GLN A 68 18.38 -5.03 0.48
N GLU A 69 17.06 -5.25 0.32
CA GLU A 69 16.04 -4.47 0.99
C GLU A 69 15.80 -4.97 2.41
N LYS A 70 16.12 -4.13 3.38
CA LYS A 70 15.91 -4.39 4.80
C LYS A 70 14.43 -4.46 5.18
N ASN A 71 13.53 -3.96 4.30
CA ASN A 71 12.09 -3.90 4.54
C ASN A 71 11.32 -4.21 3.24
N LEU A 72 10.90 -5.47 3.10
CA LEU A 72 10.13 -5.96 1.96
C LEU A 72 8.83 -5.17 1.74
N LYS A 73 8.11 -4.86 2.81
CA LYS A 73 6.88 -4.08 2.74
C LYS A 73 7.13 -2.70 2.13
N TYR A 74 8.16 -2.00 2.59
CA TYR A 74 8.52 -0.69 2.05
C TYR A 74 8.82 -0.75 0.55
N TYR A 75 9.53 -1.80 0.11
CA TYR A 75 9.83 -2.01 -1.30
C TYR A 75 8.55 -2.21 -2.13
N ILE A 76 7.62 -3.06 -1.66
CA ILE A 76 6.32 -3.31 -2.31
C ILE A 76 5.52 -2.00 -2.44
N VAL A 77 5.39 -1.25 -1.34
CA VAL A 77 4.71 0.05 -1.30
C VAL A 77 5.34 1.04 -2.30
N THR A 78 6.66 1.05 -2.38
CA THR A 78 7.38 1.93 -3.33
C THR A 78 7.07 1.56 -4.78
N ILE A 79 7.05 0.27 -5.14
CA ILE A 79 6.71 -0.18 -6.49
C ILE A 79 5.26 0.22 -6.83
N ALA A 80 4.30 -0.03 -5.94
CA ALA A 80 2.90 0.31 -6.16
C ALA A 80 2.72 1.82 -6.39
N ASN A 81 3.30 2.65 -5.52
CA ASN A 81 3.24 4.11 -5.67
C ASN A 81 3.91 4.61 -6.96
N ASN A 82 5.01 3.99 -7.39
CA ASN A 82 5.66 4.34 -8.66
C ASN A 82 4.78 3.97 -9.86
N LEU A 83 4.12 2.81 -9.84
CA LEU A 83 3.17 2.44 -10.89
C LEU A 83 1.98 3.40 -10.99
N VAL A 84 1.44 3.86 -9.86
CA VAL A 84 0.40 4.90 -9.84
C VAL A 84 0.90 6.20 -10.47
N LYS A 85 2.12 6.64 -10.17
CA LYS A 85 2.72 7.82 -10.81
C LYS A 85 2.89 7.65 -12.32
N ASP A 86 3.39 6.49 -12.74
CA ASP A 86 3.57 6.17 -14.17
C ASP A 86 2.23 6.12 -14.90
N TYR A 87 1.18 5.55 -14.27
CA TYR A 87 -0.18 5.53 -14.79
C TYR A 87 -0.72 6.94 -15.06
N TRP A 88 -0.60 7.84 -14.07
CA TRP A 88 -1.08 9.21 -14.23
C TRP A 88 -0.26 10.00 -15.24
N LYS A 89 1.05 9.77 -15.29
CA LYS A 89 1.91 10.39 -16.30
C LYS A 89 1.48 10.00 -17.71
N LYS A 90 1.28 8.71 -18.00
CA LYS A 90 0.81 8.23 -19.29
C LYS A 90 -0.57 8.78 -19.63
N LYS A 91 -1.47 8.84 -18.66
CA LYS A 91 -2.83 9.36 -18.85
C LYS A 91 -2.80 10.85 -19.17
N SER A 92 -1.96 11.64 -18.51
CA SER A 92 -1.79 13.07 -18.80
C SER A 92 -1.15 13.33 -20.18
N GLU A 93 -0.21 12.52 -20.62
CA GLU A 93 0.41 12.61 -21.95
C GLU A 93 -0.60 12.29 -23.06
N ASN A 94 -1.54 11.38 -22.82
CA ASN A 94 -2.61 11.03 -23.77
C ASN A 94 -3.76 12.06 -23.79
N ILE A 95 -3.90 12.89 -22.75
CA ILE A 95 -5.01 13.86 -22.58
C ILE A 95 -4.68 15.23 -23.19
N SER A 96 -3.49 15.45 -23.71
CA SER A 96 -3.15 16.72 -24.40
C SER A 96 -4.04 17.03 -25.62
N TYR A 97 -4.98 16.14 -25.96
CA TYR A 97 -5.99 16.34 -27.01
C TYR A 97 -7.43 16.53 -26.51
N ASP A 98 -7.72 16.37 -25.22
CA ASP A 98 -9.10 16.49 -24.69
C ASP A 98 -9.12 17.13 -23.27
N SER A 99 -8.97 18.46 -23.22
CA SER A 99 -8.83 19.21 -21.96
C SER A 99 -10.07 19.17 -21.05
N ASP A 100 -11.24 18.79 -21.57
CA ASP A 100 -12.51 18.73 -20.79
C ASP A 100 -12.67 17.44 -19.96
N TYR A 101 -11.92 16.39 -20.29
CA TYR A 101 -12.06 15.08 -19.64
C TYR A 101 -11.34 15.01 -18.26
N VAL A 102 -10.25 15.78 -18.10
CA VAL A 102 -9.44 15.77 -16.86
C VAL A 102 -10.15 16.44 -15.69
N LEU A 103 -10.89 17.50 -15.96
CA LEU A 103 -11.61 18.27 -14.92
C LEU A 103 -12.82 17.50 -14.38
N LYS A 104 -13.45 16.65 -15.20
CA LYS A 104 -14.65 15.87 -14.80
C LYS A 104 -14.34 14.65 -13.93
N GLN A 105 -13.13 14.09 -13.96
CA GLN A 105 -12.76 12.94 -13.12
C GLN A 105 -12.40 13.33 -11.67
N HIS A 106 -12.10 14.61 -11.41
CA HIS A 106 -11.86 15.09 -10.05
C HIS A 106 -13.16 15.37 -9.27
N ASP A 107 -14.30 15.50 -9.94
CA ASP A 107 -15.56 15.94 -9.32
C ASP A 107 -16.59 14.82 -9.07
N SER A 108 -16.39 13.62 -9.58
CA SER A 108 -17.22 12.48 -9.19
C SER A 108 -16.62 11.83 -7.94
N LYS A 109 -17.22 12.07 -6.78
CA LYS A 109 -17.00 11.28 -5.56
C LYS A 109 -17.44 9.83 -5.80
N VAL A 110 -16.63 9.09 -6.52
CA VAL A 110 -16.72 7.63 -6.49
C VAL A 110 -16.03 7.23 -5.19
N GLU A 111 -16.80 6.88 -4.18
CA GLU A 111 -16.29 6.29 -2.94
C GLU A 111 -15.44 5.08 -3.31
N THR A 112 -14.22 5.06 -2.79
CA THR A 112 -13.30 3.97 -3.02
C THR A 112 -13.14 3.16 -1.75
N VAL A 113 -12.75 1.92 -1.92
CA VAL A 113 -12.35 1.03 -0.81
C VAL A 113 -11.35 1.71 0.15
N TYR A 114 -10.54 2.64 -0.38
CA TYR A 114 -9.65 3.45 0.45
C TYR A 114 -10.40 4.49 1.29
N ASP A 115 -11.42 5.13 0.74
CA ASP A 115 -12.24 6.13 1.45
C ASP A 115 -12.99 5.44 2.60
N ASP A 116 -13.58 4.26 2.35
CA ASP A 116 -14.24 3.43 3.38
C ASP A 116 -13.27 3.06 4.51
N LEU A 117 -12.02 2.68 4.17
CA LEU A 117 -10.99 2.40 5.17
C LEU A 117 -10.72 3.62 6.05
N ILE A 118 -10.59 4.80 5.44
CA ILE A 118 -10.31 6.04 6.18
C ILE A 118 -11.45 6.38 7.13
N GLU A 119 -12.70 6.20 6.70
CA GLU A 119 -13.86 6.42 7.56
C GLU A 119 -13.85 5.49 8.78
N VAL A 120 -13.63 4.18 8.57
CA VAL A 120 -13.52 3.23 9.68
C VAL A 120 -12.37 3.61 10.63
N LEU A 121 -11.19 3.95 10.11
CA LEU A 121 -10.08 4.36 10.96
C LEU A 121 -10.38 5.61 11.80
N LYS A 122 -11.10 6.58 11.24
CA LYS A 122 -11.50 7.82 11.94
C LYS A 122 -12.51 7.58 13.08
N LEU A 123 -13.30 6.51 13.01
CA LEU A 123 -14.21 6.14 14.11
C LEU A 123 -13.44 5.67 15.35
N HIS A 124 -12.29 5.06 15.16
CA HIS A 124 -11.53 4.42 16.25
C HIS A 124 -10.29 5.20 16.67
N LEU A 125 -9.72 6.05 15.81
CA LEU A 125 -8.46 6.73 16.03
C LEU A 125 -8.58 8.25 15.94
N LEU A 126 -7.67 8.94 16.62
CA LEU A 126 -7.51 10.37 16.43
C LEU A 126 -6.98 10.66 15.02
N GLU A 127 -7.42 11.75 14.41
CA GLU A 127 -7.05 12.16 13.06
C GLU A 127 -5.53 12.11 12.81
N LYS A 128 -4.75 12.59 13.76
CA LYS A 128 -3.28 12.55 13.69
C LYS A 128 -2.71 11.14 13.68
N ASP A 129 -3.33 10.19 14.36
CA ASP A 129 -2.89 8.78 14.37
C ASP A 129 -3.25 8.10 13.05
N VAL A 130 -4.43 8.41 12.49
CA VAL A 130 -4.82 7.99 11.13
C VAL A 130 -3.82 8.52 10.11
N GLU A 131 -3.46 9.80 10.17
CA GLU A 131 -2.50 10.41 9.25
C GLU A 131 -1.11 9.74 9.31
N ILE A 132 -0.61 9.45 10.52
CA ILE A 132 0.67 8.74 10.72
C ILE A 132 0.59 7.32 10.13
N LEU A 133 -0.52 6.60 10.33
CA LEU A 133 -0.73 5.28 9.75
C LEU A 133 -0.68 5.34 8.22
N ILE A 134 -1.41 6.29 7.62
CA ILE A 134 -1.46 6.46 6.17
C ILE A 134 -0.08 6.76 5.60
N LEU A 135 0.62 7.75 6.14
CA LEU A 135 1.94 8.14 5.68
C LEU A 135 2.93 6.96 5.73
N HIS A 136 2.89 6.17 6.81
CA HIS A 136 3.83 5.06 6.96
C HIS A 136 3.43 3.82 6.17
N LEU A 137 2.14 3.40 6.23
CA LEU A 137 1.67 2.16 5.63
C LEU A 137 1.46 2.27 4.12
N PHE A 138 0.87 3.38 3.66
CA PHE A 138 0.41 3.53 2.28
C PHE A 138 1.32 4.43 1.42
N GLU A 139 1.97 5.41 2.03
CA GLU A 139 2.89 6.28 1.30
C GLU A 139 4.35 5.85 1.43
N GLY A 140 4.64 4.90 2.33
CA GLY A 140 6.00 4.41 2.55
C GLY A 140 6.93 5.46 3.16
N VAL A 141 6.38 6.49 3.84
CA VAL A 141 7.18 7.51 4.49
C VAL A 141 7.82 6.95 5.76
N SER A 142 9.11 7.15 5.94
CA SER A 142 9.81 6.68 7.13
C SER A 142 9.39 7.45 8.38
N PHE A 143 9.44 6.82 9.56
CA PHE A 143 9.16 7.51 10.83
C PHE A 143 10.04 8.73 11.05
N LYS A 144 11.26 8.73 10.52
CA LYS A 144 12.18 9.87 10.60
C LYS A 144 11.66 11.08 9.81
N GLU A 145 11.15 10.84 8.62
CA GLU A 145 10.55 11.89 7.77
C GLU A 145 9.25 12.39 8.36
N ILE A 146 8.39 11.49 8.89
CA ILE A 146 7.15 11.86 9.59
C ILE A 146 7.48 12.71 10.83
N ALA A 147 8.48 12.31 11.61
CA ALA A 147 8.93 13.07 12.77
C ALA A 147 9.41 14.48 12.40
N LYS A 148 10.15 14.62 11.29
CA LYS A 148 10.55 15.91 10.75
C LYS A 148 9.35 16.74 10.28
N LYS A 149 8.39 16.15 9.56
CA LYS A 149 7.17 16.81 9.09
C LYS A 149 6.37 17.42 10.24
N TYR A 150 6.24 16.70 11.35
CA TYR A 150 5.46 17.15 12.52
C TYR A 150 6.27 17.86 13.60
N ASN A 151 7.56 18.07 13.37
CA ASN A 151 8.49 18.62 14.38
C ASN A 151 8.40 17.87 15.72
N GLN A 152 8.41 16.54 15.67
CA GLN A 152 8.33 15.67 16.84
C GLN A 152 9.53 14.72 16.91
N LYS A 153 9.75 14.12 18.09
CA LYS A 153 10.78 13.08 18.24
C LYS A 153 10.37 11.81 17.49
N LEU A 154 11.34 11.12 16.90
CA LEU A 154 11.14 9.85 16.22
C LEU A 154 10.39 8.84 17.09
N SER A 155 10.79 8.73 18.38
CA SER A 155 10.15 7.82 19.35
C SER A 155 8.68 8.17 19.60
N ALA A 156 8.31 9.45 19.57
CA ALA A 156 6.93 9.88 19.75
C ALA A 156 6.06 9.41 18.57
N ILE A 157 6.55 9.57 17.33
CA ILE A 157 5.84 9.12 16.11
C ILE A 157 5.72 7.59 16.10
N SER A 158 6.80 6.85 16.32
CA SER A 158 6.75 5.39 16.32
C SER A 158 5.85 4.84 17.43
N ASN A 159 5.88 5.42 18.63
CA ASN A 159 4.99 5.00 19.72
C ASN A 159 3.51 5.27 19.39
N ARG A 160 3.19 6.41 18.77
CA ARG A 160 1.82 6.70 18.32
C ARG A 160 1.35 5.68 17.28
N TYR A 161 2.19 5.36 16.31
CA TYR A 161 1.90 4.35 15.28
C TYR A 161 1.60 2.98 15.90
N TYR A 162 2.47 2.48 16.78
CA TYR A 162 2.26 1.16 17.39
C TYR A 162 1.05 1.11 18.32
N ARG A 163 0.78 2.18 19.10
CA ARG A 163 -0.43 2.28 19.93
C ARG A 163 -1.70 2.29 19.07
N ALA A 164 -1.69 3.00 17.93
CA ALA A 164 -2.82 2.98 17.01
C ALA A 164 -3.09 1.58 16.46
N LEU A 165 -2.04 0.84 16.06
CA LEU A 165 -2.19 -0.56 15.61
C LEU A 165 -2.70 -1.48 16.72
N GLU A 166 -2.19 -1.33 17.95
CA GLU A 166 -2.61 -2.11 19.11
C GLU A 166 -4.09 -1.88 19.40
N LYS A 167 -4.52 -0.61 19.43
CA LYS A 167 -5.94 -0.26 19.63
C LYS A 167 -6.85 -0.86 18.56
N LEU A 168 -6.49 -0.76 17.27
CA LEU A 168 -7.26 -1.35 16.18
C LEU A 168 -7.37 -2.88 16.32
N LYS A 169 -6.33 -3.52 16.85
CA LYS A 169 -6.32 -4.96 17.10
C LYS A 169 -7.21 -5.35 18.29
N GLU A 170 -7.11 -4.61 19.40
CA GLU A 170 -7.91 -4.85 20.62
C GLU A 170 -9.41 -4.64 20.37
N GLU A 171 -9.78 -3.66 19.57
CA GLU A 171 -11.15 -3.35 19.21
C GLU A 171 -11.68 -4.22 18.04
N ASN A 172 -10.91 -5.21 17.56
CA ASN A 172 -11.23 -6.09 16.40
C ASN A 172 -11.55 -5.33 15.10
N VAL A 173 -11.12 -4.07 14.98
CA VAL A 173 -11.39 -3.22 13.81
C VAL A 173 -10.76 -3.81 12.54
N ILE A 174 -9.67 -4.57 12.68
CA ILE A 174 -9.03 -5.24 11.54
C ILE A 174 -9.98 -6.25 10.88
N ASP A 175 -10.80 -6.94 11.65
CA ASP A 175 -11.77 -7.89 11.12
C ASP A 175 -12.99 -7.18 10.53
N GLU A 176 -13.47 -6.09 11.14
CA GLU A 176 -14.48 -5.19 10.57
C GLU A 176 -14.03 -4.62 9.21
N ILE A 177 -12.78 -4.14 9.12
CA ILE A 177 -12.19 -3.68 7.86
C ILE A 177 -12.18 -4.78 6.81
N LYS A 178 -11.84 -6.02 7.18
CA LYS A 178 -11.86 -7.16 6.26
C LYS A 178 -13.27 -7.44 5.75
N GLU A 179 -14.26 -7.48 6.60
CA GLU A 179 -15.66 -7.73 6.23
C GLU A 179 -16.22 -6.62 5.34
N LYS A 180 -16.01 -5.36 5.70
CA LYS A 180 -16.56 -4.21 4.97
C LYS A 180 -15.91 -3.95 3.62
N ILE A 181 -14.61 -4.23 3.53
CA ILE A 181 -13.79 -3.83 2.37
C ILE A 181 -13.55 -5.01 1.39
N TRP A 182 -13.67 -6.28 1.85
CA TRP A 182 -13.26 -7.45 1.08
C TRP A 182 -14.40 -8.46 0.80
N THR A 183 -15.65 -8.11 1.13
CA THR A 183 -16.84 -8.80 0.64
C THR A 183 -17.27 -8.25 -0.69
#